data_74a82a9f04f1cb70ecc163f3e3f9bc5a
#
_entry.id   74a82a9f04f1cb70ecc163f3e3f9bc5a
#
_cell.length_a   1.000
_cell.length_b   1.000
_cell.length_c   1.000
_cell.angle_alpha   90.00
_cell.angle_beta   90.00
_cell.angle_gamma   90.00
#
_symmetry.space_group_name_H-M   'P 1'
#
loop_
_entity.id
_entity.type
_entity.pdbx_description
1 polymer ?
#
loop_
_entity_poly.entity_id
_entity_poly.type
_entity_poly.pdbx_seq_one_letter_code
_entity_poly.pdbx_strand_id
1 'polypeptide(L)'
;MKKLEILKQWIGESHRIVFFGGAGVSTESGIPDFRSTDGLYSQKFDYPPETLISHSFYLRKPDYFFRFYREKMLPLGFAPNITHRVLARWEQEGSLSAVVTQNIDGLHQKAGSQRVYELHGSVLRNYCTRCGKFHTAEFIRDHEGVPKCDCGGTVKPDVVLYEESLDGETLEKSVYAIENADLLIVAGTSLTVYPAAGLINYYRGDRLVLINRDATPYDARADLVFHESLGDIFSQL
;
A
#
# COMPACT_ATOMS: atom_id res chain seq x y z
N MET A 1 19.82 -7.56 18.72
CA MET A 1 19.68 -6.61 19.83
C MET A 1 20.20 -5.22 19.47
N LYS A 2 21.48 -5.09 19.02
CA LYS A 2 22.07 -3.75 18.76
C LYS A 2 21.32 -2.91 17.70
N LYS A 3 20.84 -3.49 16.61
CA LYS A 3 20.10 -2.76 15.55
C LYS A 3 18.75 -2.24 16.05
N LEU A 4 18.00 -3.03 16.81
CA LEU A 4 16.70 -2.62 17.34
C LEU A 4 16.80 -1.48 18.35
N GLU A 5 17.84 -1.47 19.18
CA GLU A 5 18.09 -0.37 20.11
C GLU A 5 18.41 0.94 19.38
N ILE A 6 19.17 0.86 18.29
CA ILE A 6 19.42 2.01 17.42
C ILE A 6 18.11 2.52 16.80
N LEU A 7 17.26 1.61 16.30
CA LEU A 7 15.96 1.99 15.75
C LEU A 7 15.08 2.69 16.79
N LYS A 8 14.99 2.15 18.02
CA LYS A 8 14.25 2.77 19.14
C LYS A 8 14.78 4.16 19.45
N GLN A 9 16.10 4.32 19.50
CA GLN A 9 16.72 5.61 19.72
C GLN A 9 16.34 6.61 18.61
N TRP A 10 16.46 6.21 17.33
CA TRP A 10 16.10 7.06 16.21
C TRP A 10 14.63 7.46 16.21
N ILE A 11 13.72 6.54 16.53
CA ILE A 11 12.29 6.84 16.69
C ILE A 11 12.07 7.88 17.79
N GLY A 12 12.73 7.71 18.95
CA GLY A 12 12.59 8.64 20.08
C GLY A 12 13.18 10.03 19.83
N GLU A 13 14.13 10.15 18.91
CA GLU A 13 14.78 11.42 18.53
C GLU A 13 14.10 12.11 17.35
N SER A 14 13.24 11.38 16.59
CA SER A 14 12.64 11.87 15.36
C SER A 14 11.31 12.57 15.61
N HIS A 15 11.06 13.64 14.85
CA HIS A 15 9.84 14.45 14.91
C HIS A 15 9.04 14.43 13.59
N ARG A 16 9.62 13.89 12.52
CA ARG A 16 9.01 13.78 11.19
C ARG A 16 9.30 12.42 10.61
N ILE A 17 8.82 11.39 11.28
CA ILE A 17 8.90 10.02 10.75
C ILE A 17 7.96 9.90 9.55
N VAL A 18 8.43 9.33 8.46
CA VAL A 18 7.59 8.90 7.35
C VAL A 18 7.72 7.39 7.20
N PHE A 19 6.58 6.73 7.09
CA PHE A 19 6.52 5.30 6.79
C PHE A 19 6.14 5.09 5.33
N PHE A 20 6.93 4.29 4.60
CA PHE A 20 6.66 3.89 3.23
C PHE A 20 6.41 2.39 3.19
N GLY A 21 5.16 1.98 2.88
CA GLY A 21 4.72 0.60 2.98
C GLY A 21 4.26 -0.03 1.66
N GLY A 22 4.39 -1.36 1.57
CA GLY A 22 3.81 -2.18 0.51
C GLY A 22 3.00 -3.35 1.04
N ALA A 23 2.64 -4.30 0.17
CA ALA A 23 1.70 -5.39 0.47
C ALA A 23 2.14 -6.29 1.64
N GLY A 24 3.45 -6.41 1.88
CA GLY A 24 3.99 -7.14 3.03
C GLY A 24 3.56 -6.58 4.39
N VAL A 25 3.11 -5.31 4.46
CA VAL A 25 2.55 -4.72 5.70
C VAL A 25 1.25 -5.40 6.11
N SER A 26 0.46 -5.88 5.14
CA SER A 26 -0.87 -6.45 5.38
C SER A 26 -0.89 -7.99 5.43
N THR A 27 0.26 -8.67 5.23
CA THR A 27 0.31 -10.14 5.27
C THR A 27 -0.06 -10.70 6.64
N GLU A 28 0.34 -10.04 7.72
CA GLU A 28 -0.03 -10.42 9.10
C GLU A 28 -1.49 -10.05 9.46
N SER A 29 -2.18 -9.34 8.58
CA SER A 29 -3.63 -9.15 8.64
C SER A 29 -4.40 -10.26 7.90
N GLY A 30 -3.69 -11.17 7.21
CA GLY A 30 -4.26 -12.25 6.41
C GLY A 30 -4.49 -11.90 4.93
N ILE A 31 -4.05 -10.72 4.48
CA ILE A 31 -4.11 -10.32 3.06
C ILE A 31 -2.80 -10.77 2.39
N PRO A 32 -2.84 -11.70 1.41
CA PRO A 32 -1.63 -12.14 0.73
C PRO A 32 -0.98 -10.97 -0.05
N ASP A 33 0.33 -10.92 -0.07
CA ASP A 33 1.03 -10.00 -0.95
C ASP A 33 1.01 -10.48 -2.41
N PHE A 34 1.64 -9.72 -3.31
CA PHE A 34 1.61 -10.04 -4.74
C PHE A 34 2.70 -11.01 -5.18
N ARG A 35 3.91 -10.95 -4.60
CA ARG A 35 5.14 -11.53 -5.17
C ARG A 35 5.83 -12.59 -4.33
N SER A 36 5.45 -12.78 -3.06
CA SER A 36 6.02 -13.85 -2.24
C SER A 36 5.65 -15.24 -2.80
N THR A 37 6.28 -16.28 -2.29
CA THR A 37 5.97 -17.67 -2.67
C THR A 37 4.50 -18.03 -2.49
N ASP A 38 3.81 -17.42 -1.51
CA ASP A 38 2.38 -17.58 -1.24
C ASP A 38 1.54 -16.42 -1.79
N GLY A 39 2.17 -15.50 -2.52
CA GLY A 39 1.56 -14.30 -3.05
C GLY A 39 0.61 -14.55 -4.22
N LEU A 40 -0.11 -13.51 -4.61
CA LEU A 40 -1.11 -13.58 -5.68
C LEU A 40 -0.49 -14.05 -7.01
N TYR A 41 0.75 -13.62 -7.32
CA TYR A 41 1.43 -13.93 -8.58
C TYR A 41 1.95 -15.37 -8.66
N SER A 42 2.05 -16.09 -7.55
CA SER A 42 2.38 -17.52 -7.54
C SER A 42 1.22 -18.43 -7.89
N GLN A 43 -0.03 -17.92 -7.90
CA GLN A 43 -1.22 -18.66 -8.23
C GLN A 43 -1.36 -18.83 -9.76
N LYS A 44 -2.00 -19.94 -10.18
CA LYS A 44 -2.26 -20.19 -11.61
C LYS A 44 -3.52 -19.46 -12.07
N PHE A 45 -3.37 -18.61 -13.07
CA PHE A 45 -4.45 -17.91 -13.75
C PHE A 45 -4.36 -18.12 -15.26
N ASP A 46 -5.45 -17.87 -15.99
CA ASP A 46 -5.48 -17.95 -17.46
C ASP A 46 -4.61 -16.86 -18.14
N TYR A 47 -4.30 -15.78 -17.42
CA TYR A 47 -3.46 -14.66 -17.85
C TYR A 47 -2.48 -14.28 -16.74
N PRO A 48 -1.30 -13.71 -17.08
CA PRO A 48 -0.40 -13.16 -16.08
C PRO A 48 -1.12 -12.13 -15.17
N PRO A 49 -0.88 -12.14 -13.86
CA PRO A 49 -1.57 -11.24 -12.94
C PRO A 49 -1.44 -9.75 -13.31
N GLU A 50 -0.28 -9.31 -13.79
CA GLU A 50 -0.09 -7.94 -14.27
C GLU A 50 -1.01 -7.60 -15.45
N THR A 51 -1.27 -8.57 -16.32
CA THR A 51 -2.25 -8.42 -17.41
C THR A 51 -3.66 -8.28 -16.85
N LEU A 52 -4.05 -9.13 -15.88
CA LEU A 52 -5.39 -9.13 -15.29
C LEU A 52 -5.75 -7.79 -14.62
N ILE A 53 -4.77 -7.10 -14.06
CA ILE A 53 -4.94 -5.80 -13.39
C ILE A 53 -4.39 -4.63 -14.23
N SER A 54 -4.41 -4.76 -15.57
CA SER A 54 -4.07 -3.66 -16.47
C SER A 54 -5.32 -2.91 -16.98
N HIS A 55 -5.16 -1.63 -17.30
CA HIS A 55 -6.21 -0.80 -17.88
C HIS A 55 -6.75 -1.38 -19.19
N SER A 56 -5.84 -1.81 -20.07
CA SER A 56 -6.22 -2.41 -21.36
C SER A 56 -7.01 -3.71 -21.20
N PHE A 57 -6.73 -4.53 -20.18
CA PHE A 57 -7.50 -5.73 -19.90
C PHE A 57 -8.88 -5.40 -19.32
N TYR A 58 -8.94 -4.44 -18.39
CA TYR A 58 -10.19 -3.90 -17.85
C TYR A 58 -11.14 -3.45 -18.97
N LEU A 59 -10.62 -2.74 -19.98
CA LEU A 59 -11.43 -2.28 -21.11
C LEU A 59 -11.87 -3.42 -22.05
N ARG A 60 -10.97 -4.38 -22.33
CA ARG A 60 -11.23 -5.46 -23.31
C ARG A 60 -12.05 -6.61 -22.77
N LYS A 61 -11.90 -6.94 -21.48
CA LYS A 61 -12.52 -8.07 -20.80
C LYS A 61 -13.07 -7.70 -19.42
N PRO A 62 -14.00 -6.73 -19.35
CA PRO A 62 -14.49 -6.20 -18.07
C PRO A 62 -15.15 -7.28 -17.20
N ASP A 63 -15.88 -8.23 -17.76
CA ASP A 63 -16.50 -9.31 -16.98
C ASP A 63 -15.45 -10.18 -16.26
N TYR A 64 -14.37 -10.53 -16.98
CA TYR A 64 -13.27 -11.30 -16.39
C TYR A 64 -12.54 -10.47 -15.33
N PHE A 65 -12.25 -9.20 -15.63
CA PHE A 65 -11.62 -8.29 -14.68
C PHE A 65 -12.40 -8.20 -13.37
N PHE A 66 -13.71 -7.95 -13.42
CA PHE A 66 -14.53 -7.80 -12.22
C PHE A 66 -14.71 -9.10 -11.44
N ARG A 67 -14.76 -10.26 -12.11
CA ARG A 67 -14.73 -11.56 -11.44
C ARG A 67 -13.44 -11.74 -10.65
N PHE A 68 -12.28 -11.53 -11.31
CA PHE A 68 -10.96 -11.60 -10.67
C PHE A 68 -10.83 -10.58 -9.53
N TYR A 69 -11.25 -9.34 -9.77
CA TYR A 69 -11.18 -8.25 -8.79
C TYR A 69 -11.94 -8.59 -7.50
N ARG A 70 -13.19 -9.07 -7.61
CA ARG A 70 -13.98 -9.50 -6.44
C ARG A 70 -13.34 -10.66 -5.69
N GLU A 71 -12.80 -11.60 -6.41
CA GLU A 71 -12.24 -12.82 -5.80
C GLU A 71 -10.89 -12.57 -5.13
N LYS A 72 -10.05 -11.71 -5.72
CA LYS A 72 -8.64 -11.59 -5.34
C LYS A 72 -8.21 -10.20 -4.83
N MET A 73 -8.89 -9.14 -5.24
CA MET A 73 -8.43 -7.76 -5.02
C MET A 73 -9.30 -7.00 -4.01
N LEU A 74 -10.39 -7.58 -3.53
CA LEU A 74 -11.34 -6.92 -2.65
C LEU A 74 -11.25 -7.46 -1.21
N PRO A 75 -10.27 -7.02 -0.39
CA PRO A 75 -10.01 -7.57 0.93
C PRO A 75 -10.95 -7.00 2.00
N LEU A 76 -12.25 -7.25 1.86
CA LEU A 76 -13.24 -6.83 2.86
C LEU A 76 -13.22 -7.77 4.07
N GLY A 77 -13.36 -7.20 5.27
CA GLY A 77 -13.47 -7.96 6.51
C GLY A 77 -12.16 -8.18 7.27
N PHE A 78 -11.00 -7.84 6.70
CA PHE A 78 -9.72 -7.92 7.39
C PHE A 78 -9.55 -6.83 8.45
N ALA A 79 -8.69 -7.10 9.45
CA ALA A 79 -8.40 -6.19 10.55
C ALA A 79 -6.95 -5.70 10.51
N PRO A 80 -6.68 -4.46 10.96
CA PRO A 80 -5.33 -3.96 11.11
C PRO A 80 -4.50 -4.84 12.05
N ASN A 81 -3.24 -5.10 11.70
CA ASN A 81 -2.27 -5.79 12.56
C ASN A 81 -1.49 -4.81 13.43
N ILE A 82 -0.49 -5.31 14.14
CA ILE A 82 0.31 -4.50 15.09
C ILE A 82 1.04 -3.36 14.38
N THR A 83 1.57 -3.56 13.17
CA THR A 83 2.26 -2.50 12.40
C THR A 83 1.33 -1.32 12.16
N HIS A 84 0.13 -1.54 11.66
CA HIS A 84 -0.86 -0.48 11.43
C HIS A 84 -1.19 0.28 12.72
N ARG A 85 -1.37 -0.44 13.84
CA ARG A 85 -1.73 0.16 15.14
C ARG A 85 -0.60 1.02 15.71
N VAL A 86 0.64 0.55 15.60
CA VAL A 86 1.82 1.31 16.06
C VAL A 86 1.99 2.60 15.25
N LEU A 87 1.83 2.53 13.92
CA LEU A 87 1.90 3.73 13.07
C LEU A 87 0.79 4.74 13.42
N ALA A 88 -0.44 4.29 13.64
CA ALA A 88 -1.53 5.16 14.06
C ALA A 88 -1.26 5.81 15.43
N ARG A 89 -0.69 5.06 16.39
CA ARG A 89 -0.25 5.60 17.69
C ARG A 89 0.83 6.68 17.52
N TRP A 90 1.87 6.44 16.72
CA TRP A 90 2.93 7.42 16.50
C TRP A 90 2.41 8.70 15.82
N GLU A 91 1.41 8.60 14.96
CA GLU A 91 0.76 9.78 14.39
C GLU A 91 -0.01 10.57 15.45
N GLN A 92 -0.74 9.89 16.36
CA GLN A 92 -1.44 10.52 17.47
C GLN A 92 -0.47 11.17 18.48
N GLU A 93 0.69 10.56 18.69
CA GLU A 93 1.77 11.10 19.54
C GLU A 93 2.54 12.25 18.86
N GLY A 94 2.32 12.48 17.56
CA GLY A 94 2.91 13.59 16.80
C GLY A 94 4.30 13.29 16.21
N SER A 95 4.83 12.08 16.34
CA SER A 95 6.13 11.69 15.78
C SER A 95 6.05 11.23 14.32
N LEU A 96 4.95 10.57 13.90
CA LEU A 96 4.73 10.16 12.52
C LEU A 96 4.03 11.28 11.72
N SER A 97 4.68 11.74 10.67
CA SER A 97 4.17 12.79 9.78
C SER A 97 3.22 12.28 8.71
N ALA A 98 3.50 11.11 8.14
CA ALA A 98 2.67 10.50 7.12
C ALA A 98 2.95 9.01 6.96
N VAL A 99 1.94 8.29 6.49
CA VAL A 99 2.04 6.97 5.87
C VAL A 99 1.93 7.14 4.36
N VAL A 100 2.94 6.73 3.62
CA VAL A 100 2.90 6.58 2.16
C VAL A 100 2.75 5.10 1.87
N THR A 101 1.67 4.70 1.22
CA THR A 101 1.40 3.27 1.02
C THR A 101 1.10 2.92 -0.43
N GLN A 102 1.59 1.76 -0.86
CA GLN A 102 1.21 1.13 -2.11
C GLN A 102 -0.06 0.27 -1.97
N ASN A 103 -0.51 0.04 -0.72
CA ASN A 103 -1.67 -0.79 -0.43
C ASN A 103 -2.97 -0.05 -0.74
N ILE A 104 -3.97 -0.84 -1.14
CA ILE A 104 -5.31 -0.39 -1.52
C ILE A 104 -6.38 -0.85 -0.52
N ASP A 105 -5.99 -1.48 0.59
CA ASP A 105 -6.86 -2.20 1.53
C ASP A 105 -7.53 -1.32 2.58
N GLY A 106 -7.04 -0.09 2.79
CA GLY A 106 -7.57 0.86 3.78
C GLY A 106 -7.27 0.51 5.24
N LEU A 107 -6.36 -0.45 5.51
CA LEU A 107 -6.08 -0.88 6.89
C LEU A 107 -5.37 0.16 7.73
N HIS A 108 -4.58 1.07 7.14
CA HIS A 108 -3.98 2.18 7.86
C HIS A 108 -5.04 3.12 8.43
N GLN A 109 -6.02 3.53 7.61
CA GLN A 109 -7.13 4.37 8.03
C GLN A 109 -8.01 3.65 9.05
N LYS A 110 -8.26 2.35 8.85
CA LYS A 110 -9.01 1.51 9.80
C LYS A 110 -8.32 1.37 11.16
N ALA A 111 -6.98 1.48 11.20
CA ALA A 111 -6.20 1.51 12.44
C ALA A 111 -6.24 2.86 13.16
N GLY A 112 -6.67 3.94 12.47
CA GLY A 112 -6.78 5.29 13.01
C GLY A 112 -5.81 6.31 12.40
N SER A 113 -4.94 5.91 11.45
CA SER A 113 -4.08 6.86 10.74
C SER A 113 -4.91 7.83 9.89
N GLN A 114 -4.56 9.12 9.93
CA GLN A 114 -5.27 10.20 9.25
C GLN A 114 -4.52 10.68 7.98
N ARG A 115 -3.20 10.78 8.05
CA ARG A 115 -2.35 11.23 6.93
C ARG A 115 -1.78 10.03 6.18
N VAL A 116 -2.64 9.41 5.37
CA VAL A 116 -2.32 8.24 4.55
C VAL A 116 -2.38 8.63 3.08
N TYR A 117 -1.25 8.54 2.39
CA TYR A 117 -1.13 8.78 0.95
C TYR A 117 -1.14 7.44 0.21
N GLU A 118 -2.28 7.11 -0.37
CA GLU A 118 -2.53 5.85 -1.08
C GLU A 118 -2.09 5.97 -2.54
N LEU A 119 -0.83 5.64 -2.85
CA LEU A 119 -0.24 5.79 -4.19
C LEU A 119 -0.99 5.05 -5.29
N HIS A 120 -1.60 3.92 -4.94
CA HIS A 120 -2.35 3.08 -5.89
C HIS A 120 -3.87 3.16 -5.68
N GLY A 121 -4.36 4.19 -4.97
CA GLY A 121 -5.77 4.37 -4.70
C GLY A 121 -6.32 3.43 -3.62
N SER A 122 -7.62 3.12 -3.68
CA SER A 122 -8.29 2.31 -2.65
C SER A 122 -9.45 1.50 -3.22
N VAL A 123 -9.59 0.26 -2.76
CA VAL A 123 -10.76 -0.58 -3.06
C VAL A 123 -12.05 -0.05 -2.42
N LEU A 124 -11.92 0.80 -1.39
CA LEU A 124 -13.06 1.35 -0.65
C LEU A 124 -13.77 2.47 -1.41
N ARG A 125 -13.13 3.05 -2.42
CA ARG A 125 -13.69 4.09 -3.28
C ARG A 125 -13.90 3.55 -4.69
N ASN A 126 -15.07 3.80 -5.24
CA ASN A 126 -15.41 3.38 -6.59
C ASN A 126 -16.27 4.45 -7.25
N TYR A 127 -16.02 4.75 -8.50
CA TYR A 127 -16.70 5.87 -9.17
C TYR A 127 -17.29 5.45 -10.51
N CYS A 128 -18.47 5.98 -10.79
CA CYS A 128 -19.07 5.84 -12.10
C CYS A 128 -18.26 6.59 -13.15
N THR A 129 -17.83 5.91 -14.20
CA THR A 129 -17.03 6.49 -15.29
C THR A 129 -17.77 7.51 -16.14
N ARG A 130 -19.13 7.57 -16.01
CA ARG A 130 -19.98 8.52 -16.77
C ARG A 130 -20.37 9.76 -15.96
N CYS A 131 -20.83 9.59 -14.71
CA CYS A 131 -21.38 10.67 -13.92
C CYS A 131 -20.59 11.00 -12.65
N GLY A 132 -19.50 10.29 -12.36
CA GLY A 132 -18.66 10.51 -11.18
C GLY A 132 -19.29 10.08 -9.85
N LYS A 133 -20.51 9.51 -9.84
CA LYS A 133 -21.18 9.09 -8.60
C LYS A 133 -20.29 8.07 -7.85
N PHE A 134 -20.09 8.31 -6.57
CA PHE A 134 -19.40 7.41 -5.65
C PHE A 134 -20.24 6.15 -5.37
N HIS A 135 -19.56 5.01 -5.24
CA HIS A 135 -20.11 3.74 -4.81
C HIS A 135 -19.15 3.07 -3.81
N THR A 136 -19.70 2.32 -2.86
CA THR A 136 -18.91 1.61 -1.84
C THR A 136 -18.27 0.33 -2.40
N ALA A 137 -17.36 -0.27 -1.64
CA ALA A 137 -16.77 -1.56 -1.99
C ALA A 137 -17.82 -2.69 -2.00
N GLU A 138 -18.79 -2.63 -1.09
CA GLU A 138 -19.92 -3.58 -1.04
C GLU A 138 -20.74 -3.54 -2.32
N PHE A 139 -20.93 -2.36 -2.91
CA PHE A 139 -21.60 -2.25 -4.21
C PHE A 139 -20.90 -3.06 -5.30
N ILE A 140 -19.55 -3.01 -5.34
CA ILE A 140 -18.76 -3.83 -6.29
C ILE A 140 -18.87 -5.31 -5.95
N ARG A 141 -18.79 -5.67 -4.65
CA ARG A 141 -18.88 -7.05 -4.18
C ARG A 141 -20.20 -7.72 -4.57
N ASP A 142 -21.29 -6.99 -4.33
CA ASP A 142 -22.66 -7.54 -4.42
C ASP A 142 -23.25 -7.48 -5.86
N HIS A 143 -22.55 -6.80 -6.78
CA HIS A 143 -22.97 -6.72 -8.18
C HIS A 143 -22.51 -7.93 -8.99
N GLU A 144 -23.42 -8.57 -9.73
CA GLU A 144 -23.06 -9.60 -10.70
C GLU A 144 -22.53 -8.95 -11.99
N GLY A 145 -21.54 -9.60 -12.64
CA GLY A 145 -20.95 -9.10 -13.89
C GLY A 145 -20.25 -7.75 -13.73
N VAL A 146 -20.39 -6.88 -14.72
CA VAL A 146 -19.80 -5.54 -14.74
C VAL A 146 -20.66 -4.56 -13.96
N PRO A 147 -20.19 -3.95 -12.87
CA PRO A 147 -20.98 -3.03 -12.03
C PRO A 147 -21.50 -1.83 -12.82
N LYS A 148 -22.79 -1.57 -12.76
CA LYS A 148 -23.45 -0.47 -13.45
C LYS A 148 -24.08 0.52 -12.46
N CYS A 149 -23.81 1.80 -12.68
CA CYS A 149 -24.46 2.89 -12.01
C CYS A 149 -25.90 3.10 -12.53
N ASP A 150 -26.77 3.75 -11.77
CA ASP A 150 -28.14 4.10 -12.18
C ASP A 150 -28.18 4.89 -13.50
N CYS A 151 -27.13 5.65 -13.83
CA CYS A 151 -27.01 6.36 -15.11
C CYS A 151 -26.61 5.45 -16.30
N GLY A 152 -26.39 4.15 -16.08
CA GLY A 152 -25.93 3.18 -17.07
C GLY A 152 -24.41 3.16 -17.30
N GLY A 153 -23.66 4.05 -16.64
CA GLY A 153 -22.18 4.05 -16.70
C GLY A 153 -21.58 2.87 -15.92
N THR A 154 -20.38 2.42 -16.32
CA THR A 154 -19.64 1.40 -15.55
C THR A 154 -19.07 2.04 -14.29
N VAL A 155 -19.10 1.32 -13.16
CA VAL A 155 -18.43 1.75 -11.92
C VAL A 155 -17.04 1.13 -11.89
N LYS A 156 -16.00 1.98 -11.94
CA LYS A 156 -14.59 1.56 -11.85
C LYS A 156 -14.10 1.74 -10.41
N PRO A 157 -13.38 0.75 -9.84
CA PRO A 157 -12.65 0.95 -8.59
C PRO A 157 -11.62 2.09 -8.72
N ASP A 158 -11.48 2.89 -7.66
CA ASP A 158 -10.44 3.91 -7.54
C ASP A 158 -9.09 3.27 -7.20
N VAL A 159 -8.69 2.32 -8.02
CA VAL A 159 -7.43 1.61 -7.95
C VAL A 159 -6.65 1.90 -9.21
N VAL A 160 -5.38 2.29 -9.05
CA VAL A 160 -4.46 2.51 -10.17
C VAL A 160 -4.06 1.17 -10.77
N LEU A 161 -4.51 0.91 -11.98
CA LEU A 161 -4.16 -0.28 -12.73
C LEU A 161 -2.81 -0.10 -13.43
N TYR A 162 -2.14 -1.20 -13.79
CA TYR A 162 -1.02 -1.08 -14.72
C TYR A 162 -1.46 -0.31 -15.96
N GLU A 163 -0.56 0.47 -16.56
CA GLU A 163 -0.79 1.41 -17.68
C GLU A 163 -1.49 2.72 -17.28
N GLU A 164 -1.94 2.86 -16.02
CA GLU A 164 -2.49 4.13 -15.48
C GLU A 164 -1.41 4.93 -14.74
N SER A 165 -1.55 6.25 -14.73
CA SER A 165 -0.69 7.14 -13.96
C SER A 165 -1.15 7.21 -12.50
N LEU A 166 -0.19 7.42 -11.59
CA LEU A 166 -0.51 7.76 -10.20
C LEU A 166 -1.20 9.13 -10.15
N ASP A 167 -2.02 9.34 -9.12
CA ASP A 167 -2.61 10.65 -8.85
C ASP A 167 -1.53 11.69 -8.52
N GLY A 168 -1.57 12.82 -9.23
CA GLY A 168 -0.54 13.85 -9.13
C GLY A 168 -0.46 14.49 -7.75
N GLU A 169 -1.60 14.77 -7.11
CA GLU A 169 -1.65 15.39 -5.79
C GLU A 169 -1.10 14.43 -4.71
N THR A 170 -1.49 13.16 -4.77
CA THR A 170 -0.99 12.10 -3.87
C THR A 170 0.52 11.95 -4.03
N LEU A 171 1.01 11.97 -5.27
CA LEU A 171 2.43 11.86 -5.57
C LEU A 171 3.23 13.04 -4.98
N GLU A 172 2.77 14.28 -5.23
CA GLU A 172 3.42 15.50 -4.70
C GLU A 172 3.46 15.50 -3.17
N LYS A 173 2.36 15.17 -2.49
CA LYS A 173 2.29 15.06 -1.03
C LYS A 173 3.24 13.97 -0.50
N SER A 174 3.34 12.85 -1.19
CA SER A 174 4.24 11.75 -0.82
C SER A 174 5.70 12.16 -0.94
N VAL A 175 6.08 12.79 -2.06
CA VAL A 175 7.44 13.31 -2.28
C VAL A 175 7.78 14.34 -1.21
N TYR A 176 6.89 15.33 -0.97
CA TYR A 176 7.10 16.36 0.04
C TYR A 176 7.32 15.76 1.44
N ALA A 177 6.50 14.78 1.83
CA ALA A 177 6.65 14.12 3.12
C ALA A 177 8.00 13.41 3.24
N ILE A 178 8.41 12.65 2.22
CA ILE A 178 9.66 11.90 2.19
C ILE A 178 10.89 12.84 2.20
N GLU A 179 10.87 13.93 1.43
CA GLU A 179 11.97 14.91 1.40
C GLU A 179 12.20 15.59 2.74
N ASN A 180 11.14 15.81 3.50
CA ASN A 180 11.19 16.50 4.79
C ASN A 180 11.28 15.55 6.00
N ALA A 181 11.35 14.25 5.79
CA ALA A 181 11.47 13.27 6.86
C ALA A 181 12.87 13.33 7.51
N ASP A 182 12.91 13.22 8.84
CA ASP A 182 14.16 13.01 9.60
C ASP A 182 14.43 11.52 9.88
N LEU A 183 13.40 10.67 9.69
CA LEU A 183 13.51 9.21 9.67
C LEU A 183 12.55 8.65 8.60
N LEU A 184 13.08 7.89 7.65
CA LEU A 184 12.28 7.16 6.67
C LEU A 184 12.33 5.67 6.97
N ILE A 185 11.16 5.08 7.28
CA ILE A 185 11.00 3.63 7.48
C ILE A 185 10.31 3.06 6.26
N VAL A 186 11.01 2.22 5.53
CA VAL A 186 10.50 1.50 4.36
C VAL A 186 10.24 0.05 4.74
N ALA A 187 9.03 -0.46 4.54
CA ALA A 187 8.68 -1.78 5.04
C ALA A 187 7.71 -2.56 4.16
N GLY A 188 7.87 -3.89 4.13
CA GLY A 188 6.93 -4.81 3.47
C GLY A 188 6.77 -4.55 1.97
N THR A 189 7.84 -4.14 1.29
CA THR A 189 7.83 -3.87 -0.16
C THR A 189 9.09 -4.39 -0.83
N SER A 190 8.93 -4.98 -2.01
CA SER A 190 10.07 -5.43 -2.83
C SER A 190 10.84 -4.28 -3.49
N LEU A 191 10.26 -3.06 -3.49
CA LEU A 191 10.81 -1.88 -4.17
C LEU A 191 11.09 -2.10 -5.67
N THR A 192 10.23 -2.87 -6.34
CA THR A 192 10.35 -3.19 -7.78
C THR A 192 9.24 -2.58 -8.63
N VAL A 193 8.19 -2.00 -8.01
CA VAL A 193 7.05 -1.39 -8.72
C VAL A 193 7.28 0.11 -8.88
N TYR A 194 7.54 0.54 -10.11
CA TYR A 194 7.73 1.94 -10.45
C TYR A 194 6.40 2.56 -10.96
N PRO A 195 6.16 3.87 -10.72
CA PRO A 195 7.09 4.86 -10.16
C PRO A 195 7.19 4.85 -8.62
N ALA A 196 6.31 4.15 -7.89
CA ALA A 196 6.23 4.19 -6.42
C ALA A 196 7.58 3.87 -5.74
N ALA A 197 8.28 2.82 -6.17
CA ALA A 197 9.59 2.45 -5.61
C ALA A 197 10.64 3.56 -5.74
N GLY A 198 10.51 4.41 -6.75
CA GLY A 198 11.41 5.54 -6.98
C GLY A 198 11.29 6.67 -5.96
N LEU A 199 10.17 6.75 -5.21
CA LEU A 199 9.92 7.84 -4.27
C LEU A 199 10.94 7.89 -3.14
N ILE A 200 11.48 6.75 -2.71
CA ILE A 200 12.51 6.71 -1.67
C ILE A 200 13.80 7.45 -2.05
N ASN A 201 14.04 7.71 -3.34
CA ASN A 201 15.19 8.48 -3.80
C ASN A 201 15.08 9.98 -3.47
N TYR A 202 13.89 10.46 -3.11
CA TYR A 202 13.68 11.85 -2.65
C TYR A 202 14.08 12.05 -1.18
N TYR A 203 14.29 10.98 -0.42
CA TYR A 203 14.76 11.10 0.96
C TYR A 203 16.15 11.74 1.02
N ARG A 204 16.29 12.74 1.89
CA ARG A 204 17.50 13.58 2.06
C ARG A 204 18.19 13.39 3.41
N GLY A 205 17.57 12.65 4.33
CA GLY A 205 18.13 12.39 5.66
C GLY A 205 19.19 11.28 5.67
N ASP A 206 19.63 10.98 6.87
CA ASP A 206 20.70 10.00 7.18
C ASP A 206 20.21 8.85 8.07
N ARG A 207 18.88 8.62 8.11
CA ARG A 207 18.25 7.56 8.90
C ARG A 207 17.23 6.81 8.03
N LEU A 208 17.73 6.08 7.04
CA LEU A 208 16.91 5.20 6.20
C LEU A 208 16.88 3.80 6.82
N VAL A 209 15.68 3.36 7.23
CA VAL A 209 15.44 2.02 7.78
C VAL A 209 14.67 1.19 6.77
N LEU A 210 15.11 -0.04 6.53
CA LEU A 210 14.46 -0.98 5.66
C LEU A 210 14.10 -2.24 6.44
N ILE A 211 12.80 -2.61 6.41
CA ILE A 211 12.27 -3.79 7.10
C ILE A 211 11.53 -4.65 6.08
N ASN A 212 12.18 -5.70 5.59
CA ASN A 212 11.58 -6.59 4.59
C ASN A 212 12.20 -7.98 4.69
N ARG A 213 11.38 -9.03 4.65
CA ARG A 213 11.88 -10.42 4.79
C ARG A 213 12.92 -10.75 3.72
N ASP A 214 12.61 -10.43 2.47
CA ASP A 214 13.51 -10.66 1.35
C ASP A 214 14.42 -9.45 1.14
N ALA A 215 15.63 -9.68 0.62
CA ALA A 215 16.53 -8.61 0.24
C ALA A 215 15.94 -7.76 -0.87
N THR A 216 16.22 -6.46 -0.84
CA THR A 216 15.75 -5.49 -1.83
C THR A 216 16.91 -4.82 -2.55
N PRO A 217 16.69 -4.21 -3.72
CA PRO A 217 17.76 -3.45 -4.42
C PRO A 217 18.28 -2.25 -3.62
N TYR A 218 17.63 -1.89 -2.52
CA TYR A 218 17.96 -0.72 -1.71
C TYR A 218 18.66 -1.05 -0.38
N ASP A 219 18.86 -2.34 -0.05
CA ASP A 219 19.51 -2.76 1.20
C ASP A 219 20.88 -2.09 1.40
N ALA A 220 21.67 -1.96 0.33
CA ALA A 220 22.98 -1.32 0.39
C ALA A 220 22.97 0.19 0.66
N ARG A 221 21.80 0.84 0.53
CA ARG A 221 21.61 2.27 0.78
C ARG A 221 21.00 2.58 2.15
N ALA A 222 20.40 1.56 2.78
CA ALA A 222 19.76 1.74 4.07
C ALA A 222 20.80 1.74 5.20
N ASP A 223 20.59 2.60 6.18
CA ASP A 223 21.45 2.69 7.37
C ASP A 223 21.16 1.56 8.36
N LEU A 224 19.91 1.09 8.38
CA LEU A 224 19.49 -0.10 9.12
C LEU A 224 18.63 -1.01 8.22
N VAL A 225 18.98 -2.29 8.20
CA VAL A 225 18.22 -3.31 7.47
C VAL A 225 17.81 -4.44 8.43
N PHE A 226 16.53 -4.81 8.37
CA PHE A 226 15.94 -5.93 9.11
C PHE A 226 15.30 -6.90 8.12
N HIS A 227 15.59 -8.18 8.27
CA HIS A 227 14.98 -9.28 7.50
C HIS A 227 14.03 -10.14 8.35
N GLU A 228 13.63 -9.60 9.48
CA GLU A 228 12.63 -10.16 10.37
C GLU A 228 11.21 -9.79 9.90
N SER A 229 10.20 -10.46 10.49
CA SER A 229 8.80 -10.10 10.26
C SER A 229 8.48 -8.70 10.81
N LEU A 230 7.52 -8.02 10.18
CA LEU A 230 7.10 -6.69 10.67
C LEU A 230 6.52 -6.76 12.06
N GLY A 231 5.73 -7.80 12.35
CA GLY A 231 5.15 -8.00 13.68
C GLY A 231 6.20 -8.19 14.76
N ASP A 232 7.29 -8.92 14.47
CA ASP A 232 8.39 -9.12 15.43
C ASP A 232 9.11 -7.81 15.76
N ILE A 233 9.27 -6.92 14.79
CA ILE A 233 9.89 -5.61 14.99
C ILE A 233 8.89 -4.65 15.67
N PHE A 234 7.70 -4.45 15.08
CA PHE A 234 6.75 -3.44 15.56
C PHE A 234 6.10 -3.78 16.91
N SER A 235 6.07 -5.05 17.33
CA SER A 235 5.62 -5.43 18.68
C SER A 235 6.57 -4.96 19.79
N GLN A 236 7.80 -4.59 19.43
CA GLN A 236 8.82 -4.14 20.37
C GLN A 236 9.00 -2.61 20.36
N LEU A 237 8.28 -1.91 19.48
CA LEU A 237 8.29 -0.46 19.30
C LEU A 237 7.02 0.17 19.89
#